data_7f376d9f6e1ff39ad092ef021d1e1346
#
_entry.id   7f376d9f6e1ff39ad092ef021d1e1346
#
_cell.length_a   1.000
_cell.length_b   1.000
_cell.length_c   1.000
_cell.angle_alpha   90.00
_cell.angle_beta   90.00
_cell.angle_gamma   90.00
#
_symmetry.space_group_name_H-M   'P 1'
#
loop_
_entity.id
_entity.type
_entity.pdbx_description
1 polymer ?
#
loop_
_entity_poly.entity_id
_entity_poly.type
_entity_poly.pdbx_seq_one_letter_code
_entity_poly.pdbx_strand_id
1 'polypeptide(L)'
;MKRYACILLALLSAGCATSRRSAVATAPQEKQYAVILSMDAFRWDLAGRSHTPTLDSLARVGTYAEIYPVYPSNTFPSHYAMATGLHPDHHGVVNNGFYDRTQGRRLSVFDSLDVRTPGFWGGEPIWNTAERQGLTANIFMWPGSEVPIGGRQATVWTRYSSKPDYYQRADWVIDAMTRPEAEIPQLVMWYFEEPDAAMHTYGPESPEAVGRAEHIDSVLRYFFREIRRSPVFDRINFIVTADHGMAELSPDRYINLLPLLDTAQVVLG
;
A
#
# COMPACT_ATOMS: atom_id res chain seq x y z
N MET A 1 21.90 88.74 -25.82
CA MET A 1 21.66 88.25 -24.47
C MET A 1 21.01 86.88 -24.58
N LYS A 2 21.77 85.77 -24.52
CA LYS A 2 21.22 84.38 -24.55
C LYS A 2 21.73 83.67 -23.30
N ARG A 3 20.82 83.27 -22.41
CA ARG A 3 21.10 82.51 -21.19
C ARG A 3 21.09 81.01 -21.58
N TYR A 4 22.19 80.32 -21.36
CA TYR A 4 22.30 78.86 -21.50
C TYR A 4 21.99 78.26 -20.13
N ALA A 5 20.93 77.42 -20.05
CA ALA A 5 20.62 76.62 -18.92
C ALA A 5 21.34 75.28 -19.05
N CYS A 6 22.23 74.96 -18.12
CA CYS A 6 22.84 73.63 -17.97
C CYS A 6 21.85 72.68 -17.28
N ILE A 7 21.47 71.66 -17.98
CA ILE A 7 20.71 70.54 -17.41
C ILE A 7 21.71 69.49 -16.93
N LEU A 8 21.74 69.28 -15.59
CA LEU A 8 22.54 68.22 -14.96
C LEU A 8 21.73 66.92 -15.00
N LEU A 9 22.21 65.95 -15.79
CA LEU A 9 21.61 64.62 -15.85
C LEU A 9 22.24 63.75 -14.76
N ALA A 10 21.50 63.49 -13.67
CA ALA A 10 21.91 62.57 -12.64
C ALA A 10 21.58 61.13 -13.07
N LEU A 11 22.61 60.35 -13.36
CA LEU A 11 22.52 58.92 -13.63
C LEU A 11 22.34 58.16 -12.28
N LEU A 12 21.13 57.72 -12.01
CA LEU A 12 20.83 56.77 -10.97
C LEU A 12 21.24 55.38 -11.42
N SER A 13 22.39 54.90 -11.01
CA SER A 13 22.81 53.51 -11.12
C SER A 13 22.05 52.68 -10.09
N ALA A 14 20.94 52.05 -10.52
CA ALA A 14 20.25 51.03 -9.72
C ALA A 14 21.14 49.77 -9.66
N GLY A 15 21.90 49.65 -8.57
CA GLY A 15 22.61 48.42 -8.24
C GLY A 15 21.65 47.29 -7.98
N CYS A 16 21.51 46.37 -8.90
CA CYS A 16 20.82 45.10 -8.70
C CYS A 16 21.61 44.28 -7.67
N ALA A 17 21.28 44.39 -6.40
CA ALA A 17 21.78 43.49 -5.38
C ALA A 17 21.14 42.10 -5.60
N THR A 18 21.85 41.26 -6.37
CA THR A 18 21.57 39.84 -6.44
C THR A 18 21.81 39.24 -5.06
N SER A 19 20.76 39.15 -4.27
CA SER A 19 20.75 38.36 -3.04
C SER A 19 21.12 36.92 -3.42
N ARG A 20 22.40 36.56 -3.28
CA ARG A 20 22.82 35.18 -3.25
C ARG A 20 22.14 34.56 -2.01
N ARG A 21 21.02 33.88 -2.22
CA ARG A 21 20.53 32.91 -1.26
C ARG A 21 21.67 31.91 -1.11
N SER A 22 22.41 32.01 0.00
CA SER A 22 23.29 30.93 0.45
C SER A 22 22.41 29.70 0.54
N ALA A 23 22.61 28.73 -0.35
CA ALA A 23 22.03 27.41 -0.18
C ALA A 23 22.56 26.92 1.18
N VAL A 24 21.70 26.92 2.19
CA VAL A 24 21.99 26.24 3.42
C VAL A 24 22.21 24.80 2.98
N ALA A 25 23.47 24.34 3.07
CA ALA A 25 23.78 22.94 2.85
C ALA A 25 22.97 22.18 3.90
N THR A 26 21.84 21.61 3.49
CA THR A 26 21.10 20.69 4.34
C THR A 26 22.05 19.54 4.63
N ALA A 27 22.27 19.25 5.94
CA ALA A 27 22.98 18.06 6.34
C ALA A 27 22.44 16.87 5.54
N PRO A 28 23.26 15.89 5.15
CA PRO A 28 22.79 14.73 4.44
C PRO A 28 21.60 14.15 5.21
N GLN A 29 20.43 14.12 4.56
CA GLN A 29 19.23 13.58 5.21
C GLN A 29 19.49 12.10 5.49
N GLU A 30 19.37 11.73 6.75
CA GLU A 30 19.59 10.35 7.17
C GLU A 30 18.61 9.43 6.44
N LYS A 31 19.11 8.30 5.93
CA LYS A 31 18.36 7.35 5.13
C LYS A 31 17.20 6.77 5.95
N GLN A 32 15.98 6.90 5.45
CA GLN A 32 14.75 6.40 6.06
C GLN A 32 14.31 5.11 5.40
N TYR A 33 13.57 4.29 6.13
CA TYR A 33 13.05 3.00 5.69
C TYR A 33 11.54 2.93 5.93
N ALA A 34 10.82 2.17 5.12
CA ALA A 34 9.40 1.93 5.29
C ALA A 34 9.11 0.43 5.29
N VAL A 35 8.37 -0.03 6.29
CA VAL A 35 7.85 -1.39 6.38
C VAL A 35 6.33 -1.32 6.49
N ILE A 36 5.64 -1.84 5.49
CA ILE A 36 4.19 -1.74 5.34
C ILE A 36 3.58 -3.14 5.40
N LEU A 37 2.73 -3.39 6.39
CA LEU A 37 1.92 -4.60 6.51
C LEU A 37 0.46 -4.28 6.15
N SER A 38 -0.15 -5.09 5.30
CA SER A 38 -1.61 -5.11 5.13
C SER A 38 -2.19 -6.42 5.65
N MET A 39 -3.28 -6.30 6.42
CA MET A 39 -4.07 -7.40 6.95
C MET A 39 -5.44 -7.37 6.27
N ASP A 40 -5.75 -8.41 5.47
CA ASP A 40 -6.96 -8.45 4.65
C ASP A 40 -8.24 -8.43 5.51
N ALA A 41 -9.16 -7.53 5.15
CA ALA A 41 -10.45 -7.31 5.83
C ALA A 41 -10.35 -6.96 7.34
N PHE A 42 -9.21 -6.48 7.83
CA PHE A 42 -9.08 -6.08 9.23
C PHE A 42 -9.86 -4.78 9.49
N ARG A 43 -11.18 -4.94 9.70
CA ARG A 43 -12.13 -3.84 9.89
C ARG A 43 -11.71 -2.95 11.08
N TRP A 44 -11.93 -1.66 10.98
CA TRP A 44 -11.52 -0.60 11.93
C TRP A 44 -11.89 -0.89 13.39
N ASP A 45 -13.02 -1.57 13.64
CA ASP A 45 -13.51 -1.88 14.99
C ASP A 45 -13.06 -3.26 15.53
N LEU A 46 -12.38 -4.06 14.68
CA LEU A 46 -12.03 -5.45 15.03
C LEU A 46 -11.03 -5.50 16.20
N ALA A 47 -10.05 -4.59 16.24
CA ALA A 47 -9.13 -4.50 17.36
C ALA A 47 -9.86 -4.25 18.69
N GLY A 48 -10.88 -3.39 18.69
CA GLY A 48 -11.70 -3.09 19.88
C GLY A 48 -12.56 -4.27 20.36
N ARG A 49 -12.76 -5.27 19.51
CA ARG A 49 -13.55 -6.49 19.81
C ARG A 49 -12.68 -7.73 20.09
N SER A 50 -11.36 -7.58 19.97
CA SER A 50 -10.37 -8.64 20.08
C SER A 50 -9.33 -8.32 21.13
N HIS A 51 -8.65 -9.32 21.67
CA HIS A 51 -7.51 -9.11 22.56
C HIS A 51 -6.24 -8.87 21.75
N THR A 52 -5.96 -7.59 21.42
CA THR A 52 -4.87 -7.18 20.53
C THR A 52 -3.90 -6.18 21.21
N PRO A 53 -3.21 -6.59 22.29
CA PRO A 53 -2.37 -5.70 23.11
C PRO A 53 -1.20 -5.08 22.34
N THR A 54 -0.73 -5.72 21.28
CA THR A 54 0.34 -5.18 20.43
C THR A 54 -0.18 -4.03 19.59
N LEU A 55 -1.30 -4.21 18.90
CA LEU A 55 -1.96 -3.13 18.14
C LEU A 55 -2.35 -1.98 19.03
N ASP A 56 -2.90 -2.24 20.23
CA ASP A 56 -3.19 -1.21 21.23
C ASP A 56 -1.95 -0.43 21.65
N SER A 57 -0.83 -1.12 21.80
CA SER A 57 0.44 -0.45 22.13
C SER A 57 0.93 0.44 20.98
N LEU A 58 0.85 -0.05 19.75
CA LEU A 58 1.22 0.71 18.55
C LEU A 58 0.34 1.95 18.40
N ALA A 59 -0.97 1.84 18.61
CA ALA A 59 -1.90 2.97 18.55
C ALA A 59 -1.60 4.04 19.61
N ARG A 60 -1.07 3.66 20.78
CA ARG A 60 -0.69 4.61 21.84
C ARG A 60 0.62 5.36 21.56
N VAL A 61 1.57 4.73 20.89
CA VAL A 61 2.90 5.34 20.64
C VAL A 61 3.01 5.95 19.24
N GLY A 62 2.16 5.54 18.32
CA GLY A 62 2.11 6.02 16.95
C GLY A 62 0.90 6.90 16.67
N THR A 63 0.45 6.87 15.43
CA THR A 63 -0.77 7.52 14.97
C THR A 63 -1.76 6.45 14.51
N TYR A 64 -2.98 6.53 14.99
CA TYR A 64 -4.09 5.68 14.54
C TYR A 64 -5.10 6.52 13.76
N ALA A 65 -5.62 5.96 12.67
CA ALA A 65 -6.70 6.57 11.90
C ALA A 65 -7.61 5.50 11.28
N GLU A 66 -8.90 5.78 11.25
CA GLU A 66 -9.84 5.04 10.41
C GLU A 66 -9.69 5.53 8.98
N ILE A 67 -9.64 4.60 8.03
CA ILE A 67 -9.53 4.91 6.61
C ILE A 67 -10.68 4.28 5.84
N TYR A 68 -11.10 4.93 4.76
CA TYR A 68 -12.07 4.39 3.82
C TYR A 68 -11.34 3.73 2.65
N PRO A 69 -11.68 2.48 2.31
CA PRO A 69 -11.13 1.85 1.12
C PRO A 69 -11.64 2.53 -0.15
N VAL A 70 -10.96 2.29 -1.27
CA VAL A 70 -11.49 2.67 -2.58
C VAL A 70 -12.72 1.82 -2.93
N TYR A 71 -13.53 2.30 -3.89
CA TYR A 71 -14.63 1.50 -4.45
C TYR A 71 -14.21 0.89 -5.79
N PRO A 72 -14.46 -0.40 -6.03
CA PRO A 72 -15.01 -1.39 -5.10
C PRO A 72 -14.01 -1.80 -4.04
N SER A 73 -14.50 -2.01 -2.81
CA SER A 73 -13.72 -2.34 -1.63
C SER A 73 -13.38 -3.84 -1.55
N ASN A 74 -12.69 -4.33 -2.56
CA ASN A 74 -12.22 -5.71 -2.68
C ASN A 74 -10.69 -5.75 -2.58
N THR A 75 -10.15 -6.92 -2.27
CA THR A 75 -8.73 -7.16 -2.01
C THR A 75 -7.80 -6.56 -3.07
N PHE A 76 -7.96 -6.95 -4.34
CA PHE A 76 -7.02 -6.52 -5.39
C PHE A 76 -7.17 -5.06 -5.76
N PRO A 77 -8.37 -4.49 -6.00
CA PRO A 77 -8.53 -3.06 -6.22
C PRO A 77 -7.93 -2.20 -5.11
N SER A 78 -8.21 -2.55 -3.85
CA SER A 78 -7.76 -1.76 -2.70
C SER A 78 -6.26 -1.85 -2.48
N HIS A 79 -5.66 -3.05 -2.50
CA HIS A 79 -4.21 -3.21 -2.37
C HIS A 79 -3.44 -2.52 -3.50
N TYR A 80 -3.95 -2.61 -4.73
CA TYR A 80 -3.29 -1.99 -5.85
C TYR A 80 -3.48 -0.47 -5.87
N ALA A 81 -4.62 0.03 -5.38
CA ALA A 81 -4.80 1.47 -5.12
C ALA A 81 -3.81 2.00 -4.08
N MET A 82 -3.58 1.27 -2.97
CA MET A 82 -2.57 1.64 -1.98
C MET A 82 -1.16 1.65 -2.57
N ALA A 83 -0.86 0.72 -3.48
CA ALA A 83 0.45 0.64 -4.12
C ALA A 83 0.68 1.71 -5.18
N THR A 84 -0.35 2.21 -5.85
CA THR A 84 -0.23 3.15 -6.97
C THR A 84 -0.65 4.57 -6.65
N GLY A 85 -1.43 4.77 -5.58
CA GLY A 85 -2.09 6.04 -5.29
C GLY A 85 -3.20 6.39 -6.27
N LEU A 86 -3.66 5.44 -7.10
CA LEU A 86 -4.69 5.62 -8.11
C LEU A 86 -5.99 4.93 -7.70
N HIS A 87 -7.12 5.45 -8.17
CA HIS A 87 -8.40 4.76 -8.07
C HIS A 87 -8.49 3.60 -9.08
N PRO A 88 -9.37 2.59 -8.84
CA PRO A 88 -9.50 1.41 -9.69
C PRO A 88 -9.77 1.68 -11.18
N ASP A 89 -10.53 2.71 -11.51
CA ASP A 89 -10.78 3.16 -12.89
C ASP A 89 -9.53 3.71 -13.59
N HIS A 90 -8.54 4.18 -12.82
CA HIS A 90 -7.28 4.69 -13.36
C HIS A 90 -6.18 3.62 -13.42
N HIS A 91 -6.13 2.70 -12.45
CA HIS A 91 -5.12 1.63 -12.48
C HIS A 91 -5.62 0.34 -13.16
N GLY A 92 -6.90 0.25 -13.53
CA GLY A 92 -7.48 -0.80 -14.35
C GLY A 92 -7.91 -2.07 -13.62
N VAL A 93 -7.49 -2.30 -12.38
CA VAL A 93 -7.91 -3.46 -11.57
C VAL A 93 -9.21 -3.09 -10.86
N VAL A 94 -10.34 -3.30 -11.54
CA VAL A 94 -11.64 -2.79 -11.08
C VAL A 94 -12.43 -3.78 -10.23
N ASN A 95 -11.97 -5.02 -10.10
CA ASN A 95 -12.55 -6.04 -9.23
C ASN A 95 -11.56 -7.21 -9.06
N ASN A 96 -11.85 -8.16 -8.15
CA ASN A 96 -11.16 -9.44 -8.04
C ASN A 96 -11.42 -10.36 -9.24
N GLY A 97 -12.44 -10.10 -10.02
CA GLY A 97 -12.72 -10.74 -11.31
C GLY A 97 -13.48 -9.79 -12.22
N PHE A 98 -12.99 -9.55 -13.44
CA PHE A 98 -13.65 -8.67 -14.40
C PHE A 98 -13.26 -9.02 -15.83
N TYR A 99 -14.05 -8.56 -16.81
CA TYR A 99 -13.75 -8.69 -18.23
C TYR A 99 -13.14 -7.39 -18.76
N ASP A 100 -11.92 -7.48 -19.29
CA ASP A 100 -11.25 -6.36 -19.94
C ASP A 100 -11.59 -6.38 -21.45
N ARG A 101 -12.30 -5.37 -21.91
CA ARG A 101 -12.69 -5.23 -23.33
C ARG A 101 -11.51 -4.98 -24.24
N THR A 102 -10.47 -4.31 -23.76
CA THR A 102 -9.28 -3.98 -24.54
C THR A 102 -8.47 -5.23 -24.82
N GLN A 103 -8.35 -6.12 -23.85
CA GLN A 103 -7.65 -7.37 -23.97
C GLN A 103 -8.53 -8.51 -24.49
N GLY A 104 -9.86 -8.31 -24.53
CA GLY A 104 -10.83 -9.31 -24.96
C GLY A 104 -10.86 -10.57 -24.07
N ARG A 105 -10.46 -10.44 -22.79
CA ARG A 105 -10.37 -11.55 -21.86
C ARG A 105 -10.74 -11.17 -20.42
N ARG A 106 -11.04 -12.17 -19.62
CA ARG A 106 -11.31 -12.00 -18.20
C ARG A 106 -10.02 -12.02 -17.39
N LEU A 107 -9.93 -11.20 -16.35
CA LEU A 107 -9.01 -11.39 -15.24
C LEU A 107 -9.75 -12.08 -14.10
N SER A 108 -9.12 -13.05 -13.48
CA SER A 108 -9.52 -13.63 -12.20
C SER A 108 -8.31 -13.69 -11.27
N VAL A 109 -8.43 -13.15 -10.08
CA VAL A 109 -7.35 -13.22 -9.07
C VAL A 109 -7.09 -14.65 -8.59
N PHE A 110 -8.02 -15.57 -8.85
CA PHE A 110 -7.86 -17.01 -8.57
C PHE A 110 -7.12 -17.77 -9.68
N ASP A 111 -6.86 -17.12 -10.83
CA ASP A 111 -6.04 -17.68 -11.90
C ASP A 111 -4.64 -17.07 -11.90
N SER A 112 -3.65 -17.91 -11.62
CA SER A 112 -2.26 -17.47 -11.50
C SER A 112 -1.65 -16.95 -12.81
N LEU A 113 -2.22 -17.28 -13.97
CA LEU A 113 -1.79 -16.76 -15.27
C LEU A 113 -2.38 -15.36 -15.48
N ASP A 114 -3.65 -15.16 -15.13
CA ASP A 114 -4.31 -13.87 -15.23
C ASP A 114 -3.61 -12.85 -14.32
N VAL A 115 -3.39 -13.20 -13.05
CA VAL A 115 -2.71 -12.31 -12.06
C VAL A 115 -1.34 -11.86 -12.57
N ARG A 116 -0.64 -12.66 -13.38
CA ARG A 116 0.69 -12.35 -13.91
C ARG A 116 0.68 -11.75 -15.33
N THR A 117 -0.48 -11.43 -15.84
CA THR A 117 -0.61 -10.79 -17.15
C THR A 117 -0.43 -9.28 -17.03
N PRO A 118 0.66 -8.67 -17.53
CA PRO A 118 0.96 -7.25 -17.30
C PRO A 118 -0.13 -6.28 -17.76
N GLY A 119 -0.85 -6.62 -18.82
CA GLY A 119 -1.85 -5.74 -19.42
C GLY A 119 -3.05 -5.41 -18.55
N PHE A 120 -3.27 -6.11 -17.43
CA PHE A 120 -4.34 -5.78 -16.47
C PHE A 120 -3.93 -4.73 -15.43
N TRP A 121 -2.64 -4.41 -15.32
CA TRP A 121 -2.07 -3.60 -14.24
C TRP A 121 -1.58 -2.27 -14.81
N GLY A 122 -2.39 -1.23 -14.63
CA GLY A 122 -2.03 0.13 -15.03
C GLY A 122 -1.38 0.93 -13.90
N GLY A 123 -0.86 2.10 -14.23
CA GLY A 123 -0.16 2.96 -13.27
C GLY A 123 1.25 2.46 -12.95
N GLU A 124 1.89 3.13 -12.00
CA GLU A 124 3.23 2.77 -11.51
C GLU A 124 3.13 2.48 -10.00
N PRO A 125 3.34 1.24 -9.55
CA PRO A 125 3.31 0.92 -8.13
C PRO A 125 4.55 1.46 -7.41
N ILE A 126 4.41 1.75 -6.12
CA ILE A 126 5.43 2.42 -5.30
C ILE A 126 6.78 1.67 -5.28
N TRP A 127 6.78 0.35 -5.40
CA TRP A 127 8.03 -0.42 -5.50
C TRP A 127 8.78 -0.14 -6.80
N ASN A 128 8.08 0.03 -7.92
CA ASN A 128 8.72 0.43 -9.19
C ASN A 128 9.27 1.86 -9.11
N THR A 129 8.54 2.76 -8.44
CA THR A 129 9.00 4.13 -8.19
C THR A 129 10.26 4.12 -7.32
N ALA A 130 10.29 3.31 -6.26
CA ALA A 130 11.47 3.15 -5.40
C ALA A 130 12.68 2.66 -6.20
N GLU A 131 12.53 1.57 -6.95
CA GLU A 131 13.59 1.01 -7.79
C GLU A 131 14.09 2.00 -8.85
N ARG A 132 13.19 2.76 -9.46
CA ARG A 132 13.55 3.79 -10.43
C ARG A 132 14.37 4.93 -9.81
N GLN A 133 14.19 5.19 -8.53
CA GLN A 133 14.93 6.18 -7.76
C GLN A 133 16.22 5.60 -7.14
N GLY A 134 16.58 4.36 -7.46
CA GLY A 134 17.78 3.70 -6.94
C GLY A 134 17.64 3.18 -5.51
N LEU A 135 16.41 3.04 -5.00
CA LEU A 135 16.09 2.39 -3.74
C LEU A 135 15.79 0.91 -3.99
N THR A 136 16.02 0.07 -2.99
CA THR A 136 15.71 -1.36 -3.06
C THR A 136 14.36 -1.63 -2.41
N ALA A 137 13.51 -2.40 -3.09
CA ALA A 137 12.20 -2.82 -2.60
C ALA A 137 12.10 -4.35 -2.46
N ASN A 138 11.62 -4.82 -1.30
CA ASN A 138 11.28 -6.21 -1.05
C ASN A 138 9.78 -6.34 -0.79
N ILE A 139 9.08 -7.08 -1.66
CA ILE A 139 7.63 -7.18 -1.65
C ILE A 139 7.20 -8.64 -1.45
N PHE A 140 6.56 -8.90 -0.32
CA PHE A 140 6.16 -10.24 0.08
C PHE A 140 4.65 -10.43 -0.08
N MET A 141 4.23 -11.10 -1.15
CA MET A 141 2.85 -11.50 -1.45
C MET A 141 1.86 -10.35 -1.70
N TRP A 142 2.32 -9.11 -1.85
CA TRP A 142 1.40 -8.00 -2.10
C TRP A 142 0.74 -8.10 -3.48
N PRO A 143 -0.60 -7.92 -3.60
CA PRO A 143 -1.31 -7.96 -4.88
C PRO A 143 -0.67 -7.07 -5.95
N GLY A 144 -0.39 -7.64 -7.12
CA GLY A 144 0.29 -6.96 -8.23
C GLY A 144 1.83 -7.06 -8.22
N SER A 145 2.46 -7.51 -7.14
CA SER A 145 3.93 -7.60 -7.08
C SER A 145 4.52 -8.73 -7.93
N GLU A 146 3.72 -9.71 -8.33
CA GLU A 146 4.14 -10.83 -9.17
C GLU A 146 4.34 -10.46 -10.66
N VAL A 147 4.04 -9.20 -11.01
CA VAL A 147 3.97 -8.74 -12.40
C VAL A 147 5.07 -7.72 -12.68
N PRO A 148 5.80 -7.83 -13.79
CA PRO A 148 6.71 -6.79 -14.25
C PRO A 148 5.92 -5.62 -14.88
N ILE A 149 5.32 -4.79 -14.04
CA ILE A 149 4.50 -3.63 -14.45
C ILE A 149 5.40 -2.57 -15.07
N GLY A 150 5.07 -2.14 -16.28
CA GLY A 150 5.92 -1.20 -17.03
C GLY A 150 7.34 -1.74 -17.29
N GLY A 151 7.51 -3.06 -17.31
CA GLY A 151 8.81 -3.73 -17.50
C GLY A 151 9.70 -3.71 -16.25
N ARG A 152 9.18 -3.32 -15.08
CA ARG A 152 9.90 -3.28 -13.81
C ARG A 152 9.21 -4.13 -12.74
N GLN A 153 10.00 -4.60 -11.80
CA GLN A 153 9.53 -5.37 -10.66
C GLN A 153 10.42 -5.04 -9.45
N ALA A 154 9.96 -5.33 -8.23
CA ALA A 154 10.77 -5.18 -7.03
C ALA A 154 12.03 -6.06 -7.09
N THR A 155 13.12 -5.64 -6.45
CA THR A 155 14.38 -6.40 -6.36
C THR A 155 14.14 -7.79 -5.77
N VAL A 156 13.32 -7.89 -4.73
CA VAL A 156 12.85 -9.16 -4.17
C VAL A 156 11.33 -9.15 -4.13
N TRP A 157 10.73 -10.21 -4.60
CA TRP A 157 9.29 -10.42 -4.50
C TRP A 157 8.97 -11.90 -4.31
N THR A 158 7.85 -12.19 -3.68
CA THR A 158 7.37 -13.55 -3.50
C THR A 158 5.95 -13.67 -4.03
N ARG A 159 5.69 -14.80 -4.67
CA ARG A 159 4.33 -15.16 -5.08
C ARG A 159 3.48 -15.45 -3.86
N TYR A 160 2.20 -15.12 -3.95
CA TYR A 160 1.23 -15.51 -2.94
C TYR A 160 1.22 -17.04 -2.74
N SER A 161 1.23 -17.45 -1.49
CA SER A 161 1.08 -18.84 -1.06
C SER A 161 0.56 -18.87 0.37
N SER A 162 -0.43 -19.71 0.65
CA SER A 162 -0.91 -19.98 1.99
C SER A 162 -0.02 -20.95 2.80
N LYS A 163 1.01 -21.54 2.17
CA LYS A 163 1.88 -22.54 2.83
C LYS A 163 2.74 -21.98 3.96
N PRO A 164 3.45 -20.84 3.80
CA PRO A 164 4.18 -20.23 4.91
C PRO A 164 3.19 -19.70 5.93
N ASP A 165 3.37 -20.08 7.18
CA ASP A 165 2.61 -19.49 8.27
C ASP A 165 3.01 -18.02 8.50
N TYR A 166 2.29 -17.30 9.35
CA TYR A 166 2.52 -15.85 9.53
C TYR A 166 3.82 -15.54 10.27
N TYR A 167 4.33 -16.44 11.11
CA TYR A 167 5.66 -16.29 11.72
C TYR A 167 6.75 -16.41 10.67
N GLN A 168 6.64 -17.37 9.75
CA GLN A 168 7.58 -17.49 8.63
C GLN A 168 7.56 -16.26 7.71
N ARG A 169 6.38 -15.68 7.48
CA ARG A 169 6.27 -14.43 6.70
C ARG A 169 6.88 -13.24 7.45
N ALA A 170 6.71 -13.18 8.76
CA ALA A 170 7.39 -12.19 9.60
C ALA A 170 8.91 -12.36 9.55
N ASP A 171 9.41 -13.59 9.57
CA ASP A 171 10.84 -13.90 9.46
C ASP A 171 11.45 -13.38 8.16
N TRP A 172 10.74 -13.45 7.03
CA TRP A 172 11.24 -12.86 5.77
C TRP A 172 11.51 -11.36 5.88
N VAL A 173 10.64 -10.63 6.57
CA VAL A 173 10.81 -9.19 6.79
C VAL A 173 11.92 -8.93 7.80
N ILE A 174 11.97 -9.69 8.90
CA ILE A 174 13.01 -9.61 9.92
C ILE A 174 14.36 -9.88 9.27
N ASP A 175 14.52 -10.95 8.51
CA ASP A 175 15.75 -11.31 7.82
C ASP A 175 16.23 -10.23 6.85
N ALA A 176 15.29 -9.61 6.10
CA ALA A 176 15.61 -8.52 5.19
C ALA A 176 16.10 -7.28 5.94
N MET A 177 15.49 -6.96 7.09
CA MET A 177 15.71 -5.73 7.83
C MET A 177 16.82 -5.84 8.91
N THR A 178 17.35 -7.03 9.19
CA THR A 178 18.43 -7.26 10.17
C THR A 178 19.78 -7.57 9.54
N ARG A 179 19.91 -7.40 8.22
CA ARG A 179 21.17 -7.49 7.48
C ARG A 179 22.10 -6.32 7.79
N PRO A 180 23.35 -6.35 7.30
CA PRO A 180 24.20 -5.15 7.30
C PRO A 180 23.48 -3.99 6.61
N GLU A 181 23.61 -2.77 7.12
CA GLU A 181 22.83 -1.60 6.67
C GLU A 181 22.86 -1.39 5.14
N ALA A 182 24.00 -1.65 4.52
CA ALA A 182 24.16 -1.50 3.07
C ALA A 182 23.24 -2.44 2.24
N GLU A 183 22.76 -3.53 2.84
CA GLU A 183 21.94 -4.57 2.21
C GLU A 183 20.45 -4.44 2.57
N ILE A 184 20.11 -3.52 3.49
CA ILE A 184 18.72 -3.35 3.94
C ILE A 184 17.90 -2.63 2.87
N PRO A 185 16.76 -3.23 2.43
CA PRO A 185 15.85 -2.56 1.50
C PRO A 185 15.19 -1.34 2.16
N GLN A 186 14.97 -0.27 1.38
CA GLN A 186 14.35 0.94 1.88
C GLN A 186 12.82 0.84 1.94
N LEU A 187 12.25 -0.05 1.13
CA LEU A 187 10.82 -0.33 1.12
C LEU A 187 10.61 -1.83 1.31
N VAL A 188 9.82 -2.20 2.32
CA VAL A 188 9.30 -3.56 2.49
C VAL A 188 7.79 -3.48 2.55
N MET A 189 7.11 -4.30 1.76
CA MET A 189 5.66 -4.49 1.84
C MET A 189 5.35 -5.98 1.99
N TRP A 190 4.40 -6.30 2.87
CA TRP A 190 3.99 -7.68 3.12
C TRP A 190 2.51 -7.77 3.46
N TYR A 191 1.95 -8.97 3.34
CA TYR A 191 0.51 -9.19 3.31
C TYR A 191 0.11 -10.44 4.08
N PHE A 192 -1.01 -10.32 4.79
CA PHE A 192 -1.74 -11.43 5.42
C PHE A 192 -3.16 -11.49 4.86
N GLU A 193 -3.60 -12.69 4.45
CA GLU A 193 -4.98 -12.96 3.96
C GLU A 193 -6.01 -13.11 5.06
N GLU A 194 -5.63 -13.00 6.31
CA GLU A 194 -6.54 -13.04 7.46
C GLU A 194 -6.71 -11.62 8.05
N PRO A 195 -7.87 -11.36 8.65
CA PRO A 195 -8.98 -12.25 8.98
C PRO A 195 -10.01 -12.51 7.86
N ASP A 196 -9.80 -12.03 6.62
CA ASP A 196 -10.74 -12.17 5.49
C ASP A 196 -11.20 -13.62 5.26
N ALA A 197 -10.27 -14.56 5.20
CA ALA A 197 -10.58 -15.97 4.96
C ALA A 197 -11.48 -16.58 6.06
N ALA A 198 -11.23 -16.24 7.32
CA ALA A 198 -12.07 -16.66 8.43
C ALA A 198 -13.45 -15.99 8.38
N MET A 199 -13.50 -14.70 8.04
CA MET A 199 -14.76 -13.96 7.92
C MET A 199 -15.65 -14.49 6.80
N HIS A 200 -15.06 -14.88 5.67
CA HIS A 200 -15.80 -15.54 4.59
C HIS A 200 -16.35 -16.90 4.99
N THR A 201 -15.64 -17.65 5.83
CA THR A 201 -16.02 -19.01 6.23
C THR A 201 -17.03 -19.02 7.36
N TYR A 202 -16.84 -18.18 8.36
CA TYR A 202 -17.58 -18.24 9.64
C TYR A 202 -18.43 -16.99 9.90
N GLY A 203 -18.29 -15.95 9.09
CA GLY A 203 -18.93 -14.65 9.25
C GLY A 203 -18.05 -13.62 9.97
N PRO A 204 -18.24 -12.32 9.66
CA PRO A 204 -17.38 -11.25 10.16
C PRO A 204 -17.50 -10.97 11.66
N GLU A 205 -18.58 -11.44 12.30
CA GLU A 205 -18.81 -11.30 13.73
C GLU A 205 -18.47 -12.58 14.53
N SER A 206 -17.92 -13.60 13.85
CA SER A 206 -17.64 -14.92 14.45
C SER A 206 -16.48 -14.89 15.45
N PRO A 207 -16.49 -15.81 16.45
CA PRO A 207 -15.33 -16.01 17.32
C PRO A 207 -14.05 -16.39 16.56
N GLU A 208 -14.18 -17.07 15.42
CA GLU A 208 -13.08 -17.47 14.56
C GLU A 208 -12.39 -16.24 13.95
N ALA A 209 -13.16 -15.27 13.47
CA ALA A 209 -12.62 -14.01 12.95
C ALA A 209 -11.88 -13.23 14.05
N VAL A 210 -12.45 -13.15 15.25
CA VAL A 210 -11.80 -12.56 16.44
C VAL A 210 -10.50 -13.31 16.75
N GLY A 211 -10.53 -14.64 16.80
CA GLY A 211 -9.35 -15.46 17.06
C GLY A 211 -8.23 -15.27 16.04
N ARG A 212 -8.57 -14.97 14.76
CA ARG A 212 -7.56 -14.64 13.75
C ARG A 212 -6.90 -13.28 13.99
N ALA A 213 -7.67 -12.27 14.40
CA ALA A 213 -7.13 -10.98 14.80
C ALA A 213 -6.15 -11.10 15.98
N GLU A 214 -6.50 -11.90 16.99
CA GLU A 214 -5.65 -12.16 18.16
C GLU A 214 -4.38 -12.95 17.78
N HIS A 215 -4.50 -13.90 16.85
CA HIS A 215 -3.35 -14.61 16.32
C HIS A 215 -2.39 -13.65 15.58
N ILE A 216 -2.92 -12.79 14.71
CA ILE A 216 -2.13 -11.76 14.02
C ILE A 216 -1.41 -10.84 15.03
N ASP A 217 -2.09 -10.39 16.08
CA ASP A 217 -1.46 -9.59 17.13
C ASP A 217 -0.30 -10.32 17.80
N SER A 218 -0.43 -11.64 18.00
CA SER A 218 0.66 -12.47 18.52
C SER A 218 1.86 -12.54 17.57
N VAL A 219 1.62 -12.61 16.27
CA VAL A 219 2.67 -12.54 15.24
C VAL A 219 3.32 -11.15 15.22
N LEU A 220 2.53 -10.08 15.32
CA LEU A 220 3.06 -8.71 15.42
C LEU A 220 3.92 -8.50 16.66
N ARG A 221 3.51 -9.06 17.81
CA ARG A 221 4.33 -9.04 19.02
C ARG A 221 5.69 -9.70 18.80
N TYR A 222 5.71 -10.86 18.15
CA TYR A 222 6.95 -11.53 17.75
C TYR A 222 7.76 -10.65 16.82
N PHE A 223 7.16 -10.15 15.75
CA PHE A 223 7.80 -9.29 14.76
C PHE A 223 8.44 -8.06 15.39
N PHE A 224 7.69 -7.28 16.19
CA PHE A 224 8.20 -6.05 16.83
C PHE A 224 9.24 -6.31 17.91
N ARG A 225 9.28 -7.51 18.50
CA ARG A 225 10.36 -7.92 19.38
C ARG A 225 11.65 -8.16 18.59
N GLU A 226 11.57 -8.93 17.52
CA GLU A 226 12.74 -9.38 16.76
C GLU A 226 13.33 -8.27 15.87
N ILE A 227 12.50 -7.44 15.29
CA ILE A 227 12.93 -6.35 14.39
C ILE A 227 13.77 -5.28 15.10
N ARG A 228 13.71 -5.20 16.44
CA ARG A 228 14.57 -4.31 17.25
C ARG A 228 16.06 -4.58 17.06
N ARG A 229 16.43 -5.74 16.55
CA ARG A 229 17.82 -6.09 16.22
C ARG A 229 18.32 -5.41 14.95
N SER A 230 17.44 -4.78 14.20
CA SER A 230 17.81 -4.05 12.98
C SER A 230 18.76 -2.89 13.31
N PRO A 231 19.89 -2.75 12.59
CA PRO A 231 20.80 -1.62 12.79
C PRO A 231 20.18 -0.27 12.40
N VAL A 232 19.01 -0.30 11.75
CA VAL A 232 18.29 0.89 11.30
C VAL A 232 16.92 1.05 12.00
N PHE A 233 16.69 0.33 13.11
CA PHE A 233 15.37 0.27 13.76
C PHE A 233 14.75 1.65 13.99
N ASP A 234 15.52 2.60 14.53
CA ASP A 234 15.02 3.96 14.85
C ASP A 234 14.73 4.82 13.60
N ARG A 235 15.08 4.32 12.41
CA ARG A 235 14.84 4.96 11.11
C ARG A 235 13.77 4.25 10.29
N ILE A 236 13.09 3.24 10.86
CA ILE A 236 12.02 2.51 10.19
C ILE A 236 10.68 3.17 10.50
N ASN A 237 9.96 3.52 9.46
CA ASN A 237 8.55 3.91 9.55
C ASN A 237 7.71 2.65 9.35
N PHE A 238 7.03 2.19 10.41
CA PHE A 238 6.13 1.06 10.36
C PHE A 238 4.71 1.53 10.04
N ILE A 239 4.09 0.93 9.03
CA ILE A 239 2.70 1.18 8.64
C ILE A 239 1.97 -0.17 8.72
N VAL A 240 0.97 -0.26 9.58
CA VAL A 240 0.07 -1.41 9.69
C VAL A 240 -1.30 -0.94 9.23
N THR A 241 -1.83 -1.58 8.19
CA THR A 241 -3.07 -1.16 7.53
C THR A 241 -3.95 -2.36 7.18
N ALA A 242 -5.13 -2.07 6.67
CA ALA A 242 -6.03 -3.02 6.02
C ALA A 242 -6.46 -2.45 4.66
N ASP A 243 -6.92 -3.31 3.80
CA ASP A 243 -7.43 -2.95 2.47
C ASP A 243 -8.93 -2.66 2.46
N HIS A 244 -9.69 -3.34 3.30
CA HIS A 244 -11.13 -3.15 3.54
C HIS A 244 -11.54 -3.76 4.89
N GLY A 245 -12.82 -3.72 5.19
CA GLY A 245 -13.47 -4.49 6.24
C GLY A 245 -14.46 -5.47 5.63
N MET A 246 -15.26 -6.14 6.49
CA MET A 246 -16.34 -7.02 6.07
C MET A 246 -17.56 -6.81 6.94
N ALA A 247 -18.74 -6.86 6.34
CA ALA A 247 -20.03 -6.77 7.01
C ALA A 247 -20.90 -7.96 6.65
N GLU A 248 -21.74 -8.37 7.59
CA GLU A 248 -22.70 -9.44 7.37
C GLU A 248 -23.77 -9.03 6.34
N LEU A 249 -24.03 -9.89 5.38
CA LEU A 249 -25.10 -9.75 4.42
C LEU A 249 -26.36 -10.47 4.94
N SER A 250 -27.52 -9.85 4.71
CA SER A 250 -28.82 -10.45 5.04
C SER A 250 -29.63 -10.70 3.78
N PRO A 251 -30.20 -11.91 3.60
CA PRO A 251 -31.12 -12.18 2.49
C PRO A 251 -32.32 -11.21 2.44
N ASP A 252 -32.75 -10.71 3.62
CA ASP A 252 -33.88 -9.78 3.74
C ASP A 252 -33.56 -8.38 3.18
N ARG A 253 -32.27 -8.08 2.98
CA ARG A 253 -31.78 -6.82 2.40
C ARG A 253 -31.25 -6.99 0.97
N TYR A 254 -31.52 -8.14 0.34
CA TYR A 254 -31.09 -8.42 -1.01
C TYR A 254 -32.03 -7.78 -2.04
N ILE A 255 -31.48 -7.02 -2.97
CA ILE A 255 -32.21 -6.46 -4.09
C ILE A 255 -31.80 -7.24 -5.35
N ASN A 256 -32.72 -8.04 -5.89
CA ASN A 256 -32.49 -8.71 -7.17
C ASN A 256 -32.62 -7.69 -8.31
N LEU A 257 -31.53 -7.36 -8.98
CA LEU A 257 -31.53 -6.43 -10.11
C LEU A 257 -31.92 -7.10 -11.44
N LEU A 258 -31.84 -8.43 -11.55
CA LEU A 258 -32.11 -9.15 -12.81
C LEU A 258 -33.46 -8.82 -13.45
N PRO A 259 -34.59 -8.76 -12.70
CA PRO A 259 -35.88 -8.38 -13.26
C PRO A 259 -35.97 -6.93 -13.72
N LEU A 260 -35.03 -6.09 -13.31
CA LEU A 260 -35.00 -4.65 -13.62
C LEU A 260 -34.08 -4.34 -14.82
N LEU A 261 -33.34 -5.32 -15.33
CA LEU A 261 -32.38 -5.13 -16.42
C LEU A 261 -32.95 -5.65 -17.73
N ASP A 262 -32.78 -4.88 -18.79
CA ASP A 262 -32.97 -5.36 -20.15
C ASP A 262 -31.75 -6.22 -20.55
N THR A 263 -31.90 -7.53 -20.38
CA THR A 263 -30.83 -8.50 -20.65
C THR A 263 -30.46 -8.61 -22.13
N ALA A 264 -31.23 -8.00 -23.05
CA ALA A 264 -30.84 -7.88 -24.45
C ALA A 264 -29.70 -6.86 -24.67
N GLN A 265 -29.50 -5.95 -23.71
CA GLN A 265 -28.50 -4.88 -23.78
C GLN A 265 -27.37 -5.03 -22.76
N VAL A 266 -27.46 -5.99 -21.85
CA VAL A 266 -26.50 -6.19 -20.74
C VAL A 266 -25.96 -7.60 -20.77
N VAL A 267 -24.65 -7.73 -20.77
CA VAL A 267 -23.97 -9.00 -20.51
C VAL A 267 -23.79 -9.15 -19.00
N LEU A 268 -24.41 -10.16 -18.44
CA LEU A 268 -24.22 -10.54 -17.03
C LEU A 268 -22.94 -11.38 -16.92
N GLY A 269 -21.99 -10.92 -16.11
CA GLY A 269 -20.70 -11.57 -15.90
C GLY A 269 -20.65 -12.38 -14.62
#